data_1989a5307cb7db181e78826b9dd7becb
#
_entry.id   1989a5307cb7db181e78826b9dd7becb
#
_cell.length_a   1.000
_cell.length_b   1.000
_cell.length_c   1.000
_cell.angle_alpha   90.00
_cell.angle_beta   90.00
_cell.angle_gamma   90.00
#
_symmetry.space_group_name_H-M   'P 1'
#
loop_
_entity.id
_entity.type
_entity.pdbx_description
1 polymer ?
#
loop_
_entity_poly.entity_id
_entity_poly.type
_entity_poly.pdbx_seq_one_letter_code
_entity_poly.pdbx_strand_id
1 'polypeptide(L)'
;GKDARWIRSDSDASAVRDAVRERLAAPLAAADAVQIALWNNPGLQAVYDDLGIAEADLVQAGRLPNPHLRYLRTRNRGAGSGKDEFALTFPIMDLVTMPLRRKVEAARFEQVKLEVSLQTLGVAYETQRAWVSAVTAEQTVKYLEQVKVAAEAAADLARRM
;
A
#
# COMPACT_ATOMS: atom_id res chain seq x y z
N GLY A 1 -10.35 15.19 8.21
CA GLY A 1 -10.03 14.50 6.97
C GLY A 1 -9.81 13.02 7.25
N LYS A 2 -9.88 12.18 6.25
CA LYS A 2 -9.50 10.77 6.36
C LYS A 2 -7.99 10.67 6.40
N ASP A 3 -7.46 9.81 7.27
CA ASP A 3 -6.03 9.62 7.46
C ASP A 3 -5.62 8.26 6.87
N ALA A 4 -4.68 8.29 5.93
CA ALA A 4 -4.08 7.10 5.35
C ALA A 4 -2.70 6.91 6.00
N ARG A 5 -2.44 5.71 6.54
CA ARG A 5 -1.19 5.40 7.24
C ARG A 5 -0.41 4.30 6.54
N TRP A 6 0.84 4.57 6.29
CA TRP A 6 1.81 3.55 5.91
C TRP A 6 2.39 2.91 7.17
N ILE A 7 2.22 1.60 7.32
CA ILE A 7 2.69 0.82 8.47
C ILE A 7 4.12 0.38 8.16
N ARG A 8 5.09 0.97 8.85
CA ARG A 8 6.53 0.66 8.66
C ARG A 8 7.15 -0.14 9.79
N SER A 9 6.44 -0.28 10.91
CA SER A 9 6.96 -0.92 12.11
C SER A 9 5.87 -1.67 12.87
N ASP A 10 6.29 -2.59 13.75
CA ASP A 10 5.36 -3.30 14.64
C ASP A 10 4.64 -2.35 15.61
N SER A 11 5.26 -1.23 15.98
CA SER A 11 4.63 -0.20 16.79
C SER A 11 3.52 0.52 16.04
N ASP A 12 3.69 0.81 14.74
CA ASP A 12 2.63 1.37 13.90
C ASP A 12 1.47 0.39 13.76
N ALA A 13 1.79 -0.88 13.53
CA ALA A 13 0.79 -1.94 13.43
C ALA A 13 -0.02 -2.12 14.73
N SER A 14 0.62 -2.00 15.90
CA SER A 14 -0.09 -2.07 17.19
C SER A 14 -1.01 -0.87 17.40
N ALA A 15 -0.53 0.34 17.10
CA ALA A 15 -1.31 1.56 17.20
C ALA A 15 -2.55 1.55 16.29
N VAL A 16 -2.39 1.03 15.06
CA VAL A 16 -3.51 0.86 14.12
C VAL A 16 -4.52 -0.16 14.65
N ARG A 17 -4.06 -1.32 15.17
CA ARG A 17 -4.97 -2.33 15.76
C ARG A 17 -5.78 -1.78 16.94
N ASP A 18 -5.17 -1.00 17.81
CA ASP A 18 -5.85 -0.41 18.95
C ASP A 18 -6.87 0.64 18.52
N ALA A 19 -6.52 1.51 17.56
CA ALA A 19 -7.44 2.49 16.98
C ALA A 19 -8.62 1.84 16.24
N VAL A 20 -8.40 0.72 15.56
CA VAL A 20 -9.47 -0.08 14.90
C VAL A 20 -10.38 -0.69 15.96
N ARG A 21 -9.82 -1.27 17.03
CA ARG A 21 -10.61 -1.87 18.11
C ARG A 21 -11.50 -0.85 18.82
N GLU A 22 -10.98 0.36 19.05
CA GLU A 22 -11.76 1.46 19.64
C GLU A 22 -12.96 1.84 18.76
N ARG A 23 -12.78 1.94 17.44
CA ARG A 23 -13.87 2.27 16.50
C ARG A 23 -14.91 1.18 16.34
N LEU A 24 -14.51 -0.08 16.51
CA LEU A 24 -15.43 -1.24 16.46
C LEU A 24 -16.22 -1.44 17.78
N ALA A 25 -15.93 -0.70 18.85
CA ALA A 25 -16.68 -0.77 20.09
C ALA A 25 -18.06 -0.09 20.02
N ALA A 26 -18.33 0.70 18.99
CA ALA A 26 -19.60 1.39 18.77
C ALA A 26 -20.19 0.97 17.39
N PRO A 27 -21.50 1.23 17.15
CA PRO A 27 -22.08 1.03 15.83
C PRO A 27 -21.29 1.75 14.74
N LEU A 28 -20.90 0.99 13.70
CA LEU A 28 -19.96 1.46 12.69
C LEU A 28 -20.64 2.42 11.72
N ALA A 29 -20.24 3.70 11.74
CA ALA A 29 -20.64 4.66 10.72
C ALA A 29 -19.86 4.45 9.41
N ALA A 30 -20.44 4.85 8.26
CA ALA A 30 -19.79 4.75 6.95
C ALA A 30 -18.40 5.39 6.94
N ALA A 31 -18.27 6.52 7.63
CA ALA A 31 -17.00 7.23 7.76
C ALA A 31 -15.93 6.42 8.51
N ASP A 32 -16.31 5.70 9.54
CA ASP A 32 -15.41 4.88 10.34
C ASP A 32 -15.03 3.59 9.61
N ALA A 33 -15.97 2.98 8.89
CA ALA A 33 -15.69 1.85 8.02
C ALA A 33 -14.60 2.19 6.97
N VAL A 34 -14.73 3.33 6.30
CA VAL A 34 -13.72 3.81 5.34
C VAL A 34 -12.38 4.06 6.04
N GLN A 35 -12.38 4.65 7.23
CA GLN A 35 -11.13 4.91 7.95
C GLN A 35 -10.41 3.62 8.36
N ILE A 36 -11.15 2.61 8.82
CA ILE A 36 -10.63 1.29 9.17
C ILE A 36 -10.05 0.61 7.92
N ALA A 37 -10.77 0.67 6.80
CA ALA A 37 -10.32 0.10 5.53
C ALA A 37 -9.02 0.72 5.05
N LEU A 38 -8.88 2.05 5.10
CA LEU A 38 -7.66 2.76 4.72
C LEU A 38 -6.45 2.38 5.60
N TRP A 39 -6.68 2.05 6.86
CA TRP A 39 -5.60 1.65 7.77
C TRP A 39 -5.20 0.18 7.65
N ASN A 40 -6.14 -0.69 7.30
CA ASN A 40 -5.97 -2.14 7.43
C ASN A 40 -6.00 -2.88 6.08
N ASN A 41 -6.07 -2.17 4.95
CA ASN A 41 -6.06 -2.80 3.64
C ASN A 41 -4.63 -3.18 3.22
N PRO A 42 -4.30 -4.48 3.09
CA PRO A 42 -2.95 -4.91 2.73
C PRO A 42 -2.56 -4.51 1.30
N GLY A 43 -3.53 -4.41 0.37
CA GLY A 43 -3.28 -3.93 -0.98
C GLY A 43 -2.83 -2.47 -1.00
N LEU A 44 -3.39 -1.63 -0.11
CA LEU A 44 -2.96 -0.24 0.01
C LEU A 44 -1.57 -0.13 0.65
N GLN A 45 -1.22 -1.01 1.59
CA GLN A 45 0.14 -1.07 2.15
C GLN A 45 1.17 -1.44 1.07
N ALA A 46 0.87 -2.41 0.20
CA ALA A 46 1.73 -2.78 -0.92
C ALA A 46 1.98 -1.59 -1.88
N VAL A 47 0.95 -0.80 -2.16
CA VAL A 47 1.11 0.40 -3.02
C VAL A 47 1.95 1.49 -2.34
N TYR A 48 1.92 1.59 -1.02
CA TYR A 48 2.84 2.49 -0.28
C TYR A 48 4.28 1.98 -0.31
N ASP A 49 4.50 0.66 -0.29
CA ASP A 49 5.83 0.08 -0.48
C ASP A 49 6.37 0.37 -1.88
N ASP A 50 5.53 0.27 -2.92
CA ASP A 50 5.89 0.66 -4.30
C ASP A 50 6.25 2.15 -4.41
N LEU A 51 5.55 3.02 -3.68
CA LEU A 51 5.91 4.44 -3.59
C LEU A 51 7.30 4.63 -2.97
N GLY A 52 7.60 3.88 -1.90
CA GLY A 52 8.93 3.89 -1.26
C GLY A 52 10.03 3.40 -2.19
N ILE A 53 9.75 2.37 -3.00
CA ILE A 53 10.68 1.86 -4.02
C ILE A 53 10.94 2.93 -5.09
N ALA A 54 9.88 3.54 -5.63
CA ALA A 54 10.00 4.59 -6.65
C ALA A 54 10.77 5.84 -6.13
N GLU A 55 10.60 6.19 -4.85
CA GLU A 55 11.38 7.25 -4.21
C GLU A 55 12.86 6.86 -4.13
N ALA A 56 13.16 5.63 -3.73
CA ALA A 56 14.53 5.12 -3.64
C ALA A 56 15.22 5.10 -5.02
N ASP A 57 14.49 4.68 -6.08
CA ASP A 57 14.98 4.68 -7.46
C ASP A 57 15.30 6.11 -7.94
N LEU A 58 14.43 7.08 -7.63
CA LEU A 58 14.68 8.49 -7.92
C LEU A 58 15.93 9.03 -7.23
N VAL A 59 16.11 8.71 -5.95
CA VAL A 59 17.30 9.08 -5.18
C VAL A 59 18.55 8.42 -5.77
N GLN A 60 18.46 7.13 -6.11
CA GLN A 60 19.56 6.37 -6.71
C GLN A 60 19.97 6.92 -8.08
N ALA A 61 19.00 7.28 -8.93
CA ALA A 61 19.25 7.88 -10.24
C ALA A 61 19.99 9.24 -10.17
N GLY A 62 19.87 9.94 -9.03
CA GLY A 62 20.58 11.20 -8.78
C GLY A 62 21.95 11.05 -8.11
N ARG A 63 22.39 9.83 -7.78
CA ARG A 63 23.69 9.60 -7.15
C ARG A 63 24.79 9.42 -8.19
N LEU A 64 25.99 9.90 -7.85
CA LEU A 64 27.17 9.64 -8.64
C LEU A 64 27.50 8.14 -8.63
N PRO A 65 27.85 7.55 -9.80
CA PRO A 65 28.26 6.17 -9.86
C PRO A 65 29.59 5.98 -9.10
N ASN A 66 29.68 4.86 -8.37
CA ASN A 66 30.88 4.56 -7.61
C ASN A 66 32.03 4.16 -8.55
N PRO A 67 33.25 4.68 -8.31
CA PRO A 67 34.43 4.17 -9.01
C PRO A 67 34.74 2.73 -8.55
N HIS A 68 35.19 1.91 -9.48
CA HIS A 68 35.64 0.55 -9.18
C HIS A 68 37.16 0.49 -9.14
N LEU A 69 37.71 0.13 -7.98
CA LEU A 69 39.13 -0.16 -7.81
C LEU A 69 39.33 -1.65 -7.83
N ARG A 70 40.17 -2.12 -8.76
CA ARG A 70 40.56 -3.52 -8.88
C ARG A 70 42.04 -3.64 -8.61
N TYR A 71 42.44 -4.53 -7.69
CA TYR A 71 43.79 -4.97 -7.47
C TYR A 71 43.88 -6.48 -7.76
N LEU A 72 44.81 -6.87 -8.65
CA LEU A 72 45.06 -8.25 -8.99
C LEU A 72 46.56 -8.53 -8.82
N ARG A 73 46.88 -9.53 -7.97
CA ARG A 73 48.24 -10.03 -7.81
C ARG A 73 48.33 -11.44 -8.40
N THR A 74 49.13 -11.55 -9.46
CA THR A 74 49.38 -12.83 -10.12
C THR A 74 50.79 -13.29 -9.72
N ARG A 75 50.91 -14.51 -9.18
CA ARG A 75 52.19 -15.17 -8.89
C ARG A 75 52.33 -16.41 -9.79
N ASN A 76 53.38 -16.41 -10.64
CA ASN A 76 53.72 -17.59 -11.44
C ASN A 76 54.58 -18.55 -10.59
N ARG A 77 54.06 -19.77 -10.37
CA ARG A 77 54.79 -20.88 -9.73
C ARG A 77 55.88 -21.38 -10.66
N GLY A 78 57.07 -20.78 -10.68
CA GLY A 78 58.17 -21.28 -11.47
C GLY A 78 59.11 -20.25 -12.05
N ALA A 79 58.68 -18.99 -12.14
CA ALA A 79 59.50 -17.90 -12.76
C ALA A 79 59.93 -16.79 -11.82
N GLY A 80 59.63 -16.83 -10.52
CA GLY A 80 60.04 -15.82 -9.54
C GLY A 80 59.48 -14.42 -9.73
N SER A 81 58.68 -14.18 -10.78
CA SER A 81 58.08 -12.86 -11.07
C SER A 81 56.60 -12.81 -10.71
N GLY A 82 56.23 -12.01 -9.76
CA GLY A 82 54.85 -11.61 -9.50
C GLY A 82 54.47 -10.36 -10.31
N LYS A 83 53.25 -10.30 -10.82
CA LYS A 83 52.69 -9.12 -11.45
C LYS A 83 51.61 -8.55 -10.55
N ASP A 84 51.76 -7.29 -10.16
CA ASP A 84 50.73 -6.54 -9.46
C ASP A 84 50.02 -5.63 -10.48
N GLU A 85 48.70 -5.70 -10.55
CA GLU A 85 47.88 -4.94 -11.50
C GLU A 85 46.87 -4.11 -10.72
N PHE A 86 46.89 -2.79 -10.93
CA PHE A 86 45.91 -1.87 -10.39
C PHE A 86 45.08 -1.30 -11.54
N ALA A 87 43.78 -1.34 -11.41
CA ALA A 87 42.86 -0.73 -12.36
C ALA A 87 41.84 0.13 -11.60
N LEU A 88 41.67 1.37 -12.00
CA LEU A 88 40.62 2.27 -11.56
C LEU A 88 39.70 2.51 -12.75
N THR A 89 38.45 2.07 -12.61
CA THR A 89 37.43 2.23 -13.65
C THR A 89 36.34 3.18 -13.16
N PHE A 90 36.07 4.22 -13.96
CA PHE A 90 35.00 5.17 -13.70
C PHE A 90 33.97 5.14 -14.82
N PRO A 91 32.66 4.92 -14.54
CA PRO A 91 31.64 4.82 -15.58
C PRO A 91 31.20 6.22 -16.06
N ILE A 92 31.94 6.81 -16.98
CA ILE A 92 31.71 8.17 -17.52
C ILE A 92 30.35 8.28 -18.23
N MET A 93 29.91 7.23 -18.91
CA MET A 93 28.62 7.23 -19.60
C MET A 93 27.45 7.33 -18.60
N ASP A 94 27.58 6.74 -17.43
CA ASP A 94 26.58 6.85 -16.36
C ASP A 94 26.48 8.28 -15.84
N LEU A 95 27.58 8.99 -15.75
CA LEU A 95 27.63 10.40 -15.38
C LEU A 95 26.92 11.29 -16.41
N VAL A 96 27.17 11.06 -17.70
CA VAL A 96 26.56 11.84 -18.80
C VAL A 96 25.06 11.58 -18.90
N THR A 97 24.63 10.34 -18.66
CA THR A 97 23.20 9.94 -18.73
C THR A 97 22.43 10.20 -17.45
N MET A 98 23.07 10.49 -16.33
CA MET A 98 22.47 10.71 -15.02
C MET A 98 21.32 11.74 -15.02
N PRO A 99 21.42 12.92 -15.65
CA PRO A 99 20.31 13.90 -15.65
C PRO A 99 19.09 13.38 -16.40
N LEU A 100 19.26 12.56 -17.44
CA LEU A 100 18.17 11.95 -18.17
C LEU A 100 17.50 10.85 -17.33
N ARG A 101 18.29 9.97 -16.70
CA ARG A 101 17.76 8.93 -15.81
C ARG A 101 16.97 9.56 -14.66
N ARG A 102 17.50 10.61 -14.03
CA ARG A 102 16.78 11.31 -12.96
C ARG A 102 15.43 11.88 -13.41
N LYS A 103 15.35 12.42 -14.64
CA LYS A 103 14.08 12.90 -15.20
C LYS A 103 13.07 11.78 -15.41
N VAL A 104 13.52 10.63 -15.91
CA VAL A 104 12.68 9.45 -16.11
C VAL A 104 12.15 8.93 -14.78
N GLU A 105 13.02 8.75 -13.77
CA GLU A 105 12.59 8.27 -12.46
C GLU A 105 11.72 9.30 -11.71
N ALA A 106 11.93 10.60 -11.93
CA ALA A 106 11.03 11.63 -11.40
C ALA A 106 9.62 11.52 -11.98
N ALA A 107 9.50 11.29 -13.29
CA ALA A 107 8.21 11.09 -13.94
C ALA A 107 7.53 9.81 -13.44
N ARG A 108 8.29 8.73 -13.26
CA ARG A 108 7.80 7.47 -12.70
C ARG A 108 7.31 7.63 -11.26
N PHE A 109 8.05 8.36 -10.42
CA PHE A 109 7.63 8.66 -9.05
C PHE A 109 6.31 9.44 -9.01
N GLU A 110 6.12 10.45 -9.88
CA GLU A 110 4.84 11.15 -10.00
C GLU A 110 3.70 10.24 -10.46
N GLN A 111 3.97 9.30 -11.38
CA GLN A 111 2.99 8.29 -11.80
C GLN A 111 2.56 7.41 -10.62
N VAL A 112 3.51 6.88 -9.84
CA VAL A 112 3.20 6.04 -8.67
C VAL A 112 2.41 6.83 -7.62
N LYS A 113 2.70 8.12 -7.40
CA LYS A 113 1.89 8.97 -6.50
C LYS A 113 0.43 9.08 -6.94
N LEU A 114 0.17 9.19 -8.24
CA LEU A 114 -1.19 9.18 -8.77
C LEU A 114 -1.85 7.82 -8.59
N GLU A 115 -1.12 6.73 -8.78
CA GLU A 115 -1.62 5.37 -8.56
C GLU A 115 -2.02 5.14 -7.10
N VAL A 116 -1.19 5.55 -6.14
CA VAL A 116 -1.52 5.55 -4.70
C VAL A 116 -2.82 6.31 -4.43
N SER A 117 -2.98 7.48 -5.04
CA SER A 117 -4.17 8.30 -4.88
C SER A 117 -5.43 7.61 -5.43
N LEU A 118 -5.34 7.00 -6.60
CA LEU A 118 -6.44 6.24 -7.22
C LEU A 118 -6.81 5.01 -6.38
N GLN A 119 -5.83 4.25 -5.91
CA GLN A 119 -6.05 3.08 -5.04
C GLN A 119 -6.73 3.49 -3.72
N THR A 120 -6.28 4.58 -3.11
CA THR A 120 -6.88 5.12 -1.88
C THR A 120 -8.34 5.49 -2.07
N LEU A 121 -8.66 6.17 -3.18
CA LEU A 121 -10.05 6.51 -3.53
C LEU A 121 -10.87 5.26 -3.85
N GLY A 122 -10.29 4.28 -4.53
CA GLY A 122 -10.91 3.00 -4.85
C GLY A 122 -11.33 2.24 -3.57
N VAL A 123 -10.41 2.09 -2.62
CA VAL A 123 -10.69 1.45 -1.33
C VAL A 123 -11.78 2.20 -0.56
N ALA A 124 -11.73 3.53 -0.55
CA ALA A 124 -12.76 4.34 0.13
C ALA A 124 -14.15 4.15 -0.51
N TYR A 125 -14.23 4.16 -1.84
CA TYR A 125 -15.47 3.96 -2.58
C TYR A 125 -16.05 2.56 -2.37
N GLU A 126 -15.26 1.51 -2.55
CA GLU A 126 -15.68 0.13 -2.37
C GLU A 126 -16.16 -0.14 -0.94
N THR A 127 -15.47 0.39 0.05
CA THR A 127 -15.86 0.25 1.45
C THR A 127 -17.18 0.96 1.74
N GLN A 128 -17.38 2.18 1.23
CA GLN A 128 -18.62 2.91 1.41
C GLN A 128 -19.80 2.18 0.74
N ARG A 129 -19.60 1.66 -0.46
CA ARG A 129 -20.58 0.85 -1.18
C ARG A 129 -20.96 -0.42 -0.40
N ALA A 130 -19.97 -1.14 0.11
CA ALA A 130 -20.17 -2.34 0.91
C ALA A 130 -20.94 -2.03 2.21
N TRP A 131 -20.61 -0.93 2.88
CA TRP A 131 -21.30 -0.49 4.08
C TRP A 131 -22.78 -0.18 3.80
N VAL A 132 -23.10 0.60 2.75
CA VAL A 132 -24.50 0.89 2.35
C VAL A 132 -25.24 -0.41 2.05
N SER A 133 -24.62 -1.34 1.33
CA SER A 133 -25.23 -2.64 1.02
C SER A 133 -25.55 -3.44 2.29
N ALA A 134 -24.63 -3.48 3.25
CA ALA A 134 -24.82 -4.18 4.52
C ALA A 134 -25.97 -3.58 5.34
N VAL A 135 -26.02 -2.26 5.48
CA VAL A 135 -27.10 -1.55 6.20
C VAL A 135 -28.45 -1.78 5.52
N THR A 136 -28.50 -1.71 4.19
CA THR A 136 -29.73 -1.98 3.44
C THR A 136 -30.22 -3.41 3.64
N ALA A 137 -29.31 -4.39 3.61
CA ALA A 137 -29.65 -5.79 3.87
C ALA A 137 -30.21 -6.00 5.28
N GLU A 138 -29.60 -5.40 6.30
CA GLU A 138 -30.08 -5.44 7.68
C GLU A 138 -31.48 -4.84 7.82
N GLN A 139 -31.71 -3.67 7.21
CA GLN A 139 -33.03 -3.03 7.21
C GLN A 139 -34.08 -3.89 6.50
N THR A 140 -33.72 -4.54 5.40
CA THR A 140 -34.60 -5.44 4.67
C THR A 140 -35.00 -6.63 5.53
N VAL A 141 -34.07 -7.24 6.26
CA VAL A 141 -34.39 -8.33 7.19
C VAL A 141 -35.37 -7.88 8.25
N LYS A 142 -35.11 -6.75 8.92
CA LYS A 142 -36.02 -6.19 9.93
C LYS A 142 -37.42 -5.92 9.39
N TYR A 143 -37.50 -5.38 8.17
CA TYR A 143 -38.79 -5.15 7.50
C TYR A 143 -39.53 -6.44 7.23
N LEU A 144 -38.86 -7.47 6.70
CA LEU A 144 -39.46 -8.77 6.43
C LEU A 144 -39.93 -9.50 7.70
N GLU A 145 -39.21 -9.34 8.80
CA GLU A 145 -39.65 -9.85 10.10
C GLU A 145 -40.97 -9.21 10.56
N GLN A 146 -41.11 -7.88 10.38
CA GLN A 146 -42.36 -7.17 10.68
C GLN A 146 -43.53 -7.64 9.78
N VAL A 147 -43.26 -7.81 8.47
CA VAL A 147 -44.25 -8.33 7.52
C VAL A 147 -44.66 -9.75 7.89
N LYS A 148 -43.74 -10.61 8.32
CA LYS A 148 -44.02 -11.96 8.80
C LYS A 148 -44.97 -11.95 10.00
N VAL A 149 -44.68 -11.15 11.01
CA VAL A 149 -45.53 -11.03 12.22
C VAL A 149 -46.95 -10.56 11.86
N ALA A 150 -47.08 -9.58 10.97
CA ALA A 150 -48.38 -9.10 10.51
C ALA A 150 -49.14 -10.16 9.74
N ALA A 151 -48.50 -10.94 8.86
CA ALA A 151 -49.12 -12.02 8.11
C ALA A 151 -49.57 -13.17 9.00
N GLU A 152 -48.76 -13.54 10.01
CA GLU A 152 -49.13 -14.56 11.00
C GLU A 152 -50.37 -14.13 11.82
N ALA A 153 -50.41 -12.87 12.28
CA ALA A 153 -51.58 -12.34 13.00
C ALA A 153 -52.84 -12.32 12.12
N ALA A 154 -52.72 -11.95 10.85
CA ALA A 154 -53.84 -11.99 9.90
C ALA A 154 -54.34 -13.42 9.63
N ALA A 155 -53.42 -14.38 9.51
CA ALA A 155 -53.77 -15.80 9.33
C ALA A 155 -54.48 -16.38 10.56
N ASP A 156 -54.02 -16.01 11.76
CA ASP A 156 -54.68 -16.46 13.01
C ASP A 156 -56.05 -15.84 13.20
N LEU A 157 -56.28 -14.61 12.80
CA LEU A 157 -57.56 -13.97 12.81
C LEU A 157 -58.53 -14.68 11.83
N ALA A 158 -58.08 -14.98 10.61
CA ALA A 158 -58.86 -15.68 9.62
C ALA A 158 -59.28 -17.13 10.05
N ARG A 159 -58.44 -17.80 10.84
CA ARG A 159 -58.77 -19.15 11.38
C ARG A 159 -59.80 -19.10 12.52
N ARG A 160 -59.98 -17.96 13.17
CA ARG A 160 -60.92 -17.78 14.29
C ARG A 160 -62.30 -17.29 13.85
N MET A 161 -62.42 -16.86 12.58
CA MET A 161 -63.70 -16.52 11.95
C MET A 161 -64.32 -17.75 11.28
#